data_36789d6ac3cf55367cfa26c8ec2e7d03
#
_entry.id   36789d6ac3cf55367cfa26c8ec2e7d03
#
_cell.length_a   1.000
_cell.length_b   1.000
_cell.length_c   1.000
_cell.angle_alpha   90.00
_cell.angle_beta   90.00
_cell.angle_gamma   90.00
#
_symmetry.space_group_name_H-M   'P 1'
#
loop_
_entity.id
_entity.type
_entity.pdbx_description
1 polymer ?
#
loop_
_entity_poly.entity_id
_entity_poly.type
_entity_poly.pdbx_seq_one_letter_code
_entity_poly.pdbx_strand_id
1 'polypeptide(L)'
;MDDTQHPAADHVPGATGIPDAQGPSCGPDECALPESRDEPLAVRTAEDILAYIPHALGEWPQESLVAVCLADGHLGPTLRIDLPRRRGPSALGRFSDTVAGYVAHDRPAGAVLAVYTRTPWTDPRRAPHQEVVDALIARLAEEGVPVLEVWAVGPEHWRTTTCTDVLCCPWPGASVESLRDSRIEAEMVYRGSSYAPVPDLPEGTVPRASVSAALEACFQDPERWWDPYEFTAALAVWDEVLSEADPPDPDRLRLLAATLLRPALRDAVMVAAAADAATAWRGSSATAILRTEPVDGHPTTRFQGIPPALPGGVPAAEAAAALDCWSEATPPAQADAAGTGPRDAVSGFEFGLVLMGCTGTAPSWARIARLERVAMSLTRMEEPEVRAPALSILAWVQWARGRGGRCVAFLERALSADPDYRLAQLLLGLVQQGELPGWSRSGATAWHRGDEAA
;
A
#
# COMPACT_ATOMS: atom_id res chain seq x y z
N MET A 1 17.74 36.33 71.71
CA MET A 1 16.68 36.35 72.75
C MET A 1 15.64 35.44 72.14
N ASP A 2 15.75 34.38 72.59
CA ASP A 2 15.15 33.43 73.54
C ASP A 2 14.27 32.47 72.73
N ASP A 3 14.67 31.25 72.66
CA ASP A 3 14.45 30.18 73.65
C ASP A 3 12.97 29.81 73.71
N THR A 4 12.48 28.67 73.57
CA THR A 4 12.76 27.36 74.09
C THR A 4 11.61 26.39 73.76
N GLN A 5 11.96 25.16 73.54
CA GLN A 5 11.46 23.98 74.26
C GLN A 5 10.31 23.19 73.66
N HIS A 6 10.73 21.99 73.21
CA HIS A 6 9.94 20.78 73.22
C HIS A 6 9.46 20.34 74.58
N PRO A 7 8.39 19.61 74.68
CA PRO A 7 8.44 18.35 75.40
C PRO A 7 7.88 17.15 74.65
N ALA A 8 8.67 16.14 74.63
CA ALA A 8 8.54 14.82 75.26
C ALA A 8 7.33 13.94 74.88
N ALA A 9 7.70 12.79 74.39
CA ALA A 9 6.93 11.61 74.08
C ALA A 9 6.00 11.15 75.19
N ASP A 10 4.81 10.65 74.79
CA ASP A 10 4.04 9.74 75.64
C ASP A 10 3.69 8.47 74.85
N HIS A 11 3.94 7.41 75.51
CA HIS A 11 3.88 5.99 75.14
C HIS A 11 2.42 5.56 75.16
N VAL A 12 1.98 4.83 74.10
CA VAL A 12 0.71 4.11 74.04
C VAL A 12 1.00 2.64 73.73
N PRO A 13 0.46 1.70 74.51
CA PRO A 13 0.77 0.30 74.37
C PRO A 13 -0.16 -0.44 73.40
N GLY A 14 0.41 -1.41 72.70
CA GLY A 14 -0.19 -2.66 72.28
C GLY A 14 -1.41 -2.64 71.40
N ALA A 15 -1.19 -2.75 70.08
CA ALA A 15 -2.20 -3.25 69.14
C ALA A 15 -1.88 -4.66 68.76
N THR A 16 -2.80 -5.51 69.11
CA THR A 16 -2.93 -6.93 68.80
C THR A 16 -2.94 -7.21 67.30
N GLY A 17 -2.32 -8.31 66.91
CA GLY A 17 -2.07 -8.74 65.57
C GLY A 17 -3.29 -8.76 64.64
N ILE A 18 -3.03 -8.26 63.46
CA ILE A 18 -3.88 -8.49 62.29
C ILE A 18 -3.58 -9.91 61.76
N PRO A 19 -4.59 -10.75 61.57
CA PRO A 19 -4.35 -12.08 60.97
C PRO A 19 -3.96 -11.86 59.51
N ASP A 20 -2.92 -12.61 59.08
CA ASP A 20 -2.50 -12.76 57.70
C ASP A 20 -3.70 -13.20 56.85
N ALA A 21 -4.24 -12.28 56.05
CA ALA A 21 -5.12 -12.64 54.97
C ALA A 21 -4.27 -13.29 53.87
N GLN A 22 -4.23 -14.64 53.91
CA GLN A 22 -3.81 -15.38 52.75
C GLN A 22 -4.77 -15.06 51.62
N GLY A 23 -4.34 -14.18 50.70
CA GLY A 23 -5.00 -14.01 49.38
C GLY A 23 -5.04 -15.35 48.66
N PRO A 24 -6.09 -15.62 47.84
CA PRO A 24 -6.15 -16.84 47.06
C PRO A 24 -4.89 -16.96 46.21
N SER A 25 -4.14 -18.03 46.39
CA SER A 25 -3.04 -18.41 45.53
C SER A 25 -3.62 -18.75 44.15
N CYS A 26 -3.48 -17.85 43.17
CA CYS A 26 -3.68 -18.17 41.78
C CYS A 26 -2.74 -19.31 41.43
N GLY A 27 -3.30 -20.44 41.04
CA GLY A 27 -2.55 -21.57 40.47
C GLY A 27 -1.86 -21.13 39.18
N PRO A 28 -0.78 -21.81 38.78
CA PRO A 28 -0.04 -21.47 37.56
C PRO A 28 -0.87 -21.55 36.28
N ASP A 29 -2.07 -22.08 36.29
CA ASP A 29 -2.97 -22.20 35.14
C ASP A 29 -3.99 -21.04 35.01
N GLU A 30 -4.12 -20.16 36.02
CA GLU A 30 -5.08 -19.03 35.95
C GLU A 30 -4.48 -17.70 35.42
N CYS A 31 -3.17 -17.67 35.20
CA CYS A 31 -2.49 -16.54 34.54
C CYS A 31 -2.09 -16.85 33.09
N ALA A 32 -2.66 -17.86 32.46
CA ALA A 32 -2.53 -18.05 31.04
C ALA A 32 -3.23 -16.88 30.34
N LEU A 33 -2.44 -15.97 29.75
CA LEU A 33 -2.93 -15.03 28.76
C LEU A 33 -3.70 -15.85 27.71
N PRO A 34 -4.88 -15.39 27.25
CA PRO A 34 -5.66 -16.14 26.29
C PRO A 34 -4.78 -16.49 25.08
N GLU A 35 -4.52 -17.78 24.95
CA GLU A 35 -3.86 -18.37 23.78
C GLU A 35 -4.83 -18.33 22.63
N SER A 36 -4.93 -17.26 21.90
CA SER A 36 -5.15 -17.29 20.45
C SER A 36 -5.48 -15.91 19.91
N ARG A 37 -4.48 -15.31 19.30
CA ARG A 37 -4.69 -14.25 18.31
C ARG A 37 -5.51 -14.73 17.09
N ASP A 38 -5.86 -16.01 17.03
CA ASP A 38 -6.49 -16.68 15.88
C ASP A 38 -8.00 -16.91 16.05
N GLU A 39 -8.62 -16.50 17.16
CA GLU A 39 -10.07 -16.60 17.27
C GLU A 39 -10.76 -15.64 16.29
N PRO A 40 -11.78 -16.12 15.54
CA PRO A 40 -12.51 -15.25 14.61
C PRO A 40 -13.12 -14.06 15.35
N LEU A 41 -12.92 -12.86 14.80
CA LEU A 41 -13.47 -11.65 15.36
C LEU A 41 -14.99 -11.62 15.15
N ALA A 42 -15.75 -11.66 16.23
CA ALA A 42 -17.20 -11.62 16.16
C ALA A 42 -17.68 -10.17 15.97
N VAL A 43 -18.15 -9.86 14.76
CA VAL A 43 -18.78 -8.59 14.38
C VAL A 43 -20.29 -8.80 14.41
N ARG A 44 -21.02 -8.04 15.21
CA ARG A 44 -22.45 -8.28 15.49
C ARG A 44 -23.33 -7.06 15.28
N THR A 45 -22.79 -5.86 15.33
CA THR A 45 -23.52 -4.61 15.29
C THR A 45 -23.04 -3.71 14.17
N ALA A 46 -23.82 -2.68 13.83
CA ALA A 46 -23.41 -1.62 12.92
C ALA A 46 -22.11 -0.92 13.41
N GLU A 47 -22.04 -0.65 14.72
CA GLU A 47 -20.87 -0.06 15.36
C GLU A 47 -19.63 -0.93 15.18
N ASP A 48 -19.76 -2.25 15.34
CA ASP A 48 -18.66 -3.19 15.13
C ASP A 48 -18.13 -3.11 13.68
N ILE A 49 -19.03 -3.07 12.68
CA ILE A 49 -18.64 -2.97 11.26
C ILE A 49 -17.96 -1.63 10.99
N LEU A 50 -18.53 -0.53 11.46
CA LEU A 50 -17.98 0.80 11.25
C LEU A 50 -16.62 0.99 11.93
N ALA A 51 -16.42 0.40 13.13
CA ALA A 51 -15.14 0.39 13.82
C ALA A 51 -14.11 -0.51 13.09
N TYR A 52 -14.54 -1.61 12.47
CA TYR A 52 -13.67 -2.49 11.69
C TYR A 52 -13.14 -1.85 10.41
N ILE A 53 -13.95 -1.03 9.71
CA ILE A 53 -13.62 -0.46 8.40
C ILE A 53 -12.27 0.26 8.37
N PRO A 54 -11.92 1.18 9.29
CA PRO A 54 -10.61 1.85 9.28
C PRO A 54 -9.44 0.87 9.40
N HIS A 55 -9.61 -0.19 10.17
CA HIS A 55 -8.58 -1.22 10.32
C HIS A 55 -8.40 -2.06 9.05
N ALA A 56 -9.49 -2.40 8.37
CA ALA A 56 -9.45 -3.12 7.10
C ALA A 56 -8.74 -2.29 6.02
N LEU A 57 -9.02 -0.99 5.98
CA LEU A 57 -8.44 -0.06 5.01
C LEU A 57 -7.04 0.44 5.42
N GLY A 58 -6.71 0.39 6.70
CA GLY A 58 -5.48 0.94 7.26
C GLY A 58 -5.48 2.47 7.38
N GLU A 59 -6.65 3.11 7.19
CA GLU A 59 -6.85 4.55 7.31
C GLU A 59 -8.30 4.87 7.67
N TRP A 60 -8.53 6.03 8.30
CA TRP A 60 -9.89 6.55 8.46
C TRP A 60 -10.38 7.10 7.12
N PRO A 61 -11.49 6.57 6.53
CA PRO A 61 -11.98 7.03 5.24
C PRO A 61 -12.40 8.50 5.26
N GLN A 62 -12.18 9.20 4.15
CA GLN A 62 -12.61 10.58 3.96
C GLN A 62 -13.23 10.75 2.59
N GLU A 63 -14.35 11.47 2.50
CA GLU A 63 -15.09 11.75 1.24
C GLU A 63 -15.19 10.50 0.36
N SER A 64 -15.58 9.37 0.96
CA SER A 64 -15.52 8.06 0.34
C SER A 64 -16.78 7.25 0.60
N LEU A 65 -17.11 6.40 -0.35
CA LEU A 65 -18.04 5.29 -0.16
C LEU A 65 -17.22 4.04 0.14
N VAL A 66 -17.58 3.33 1.19
CA VAL A 66 -17.00 2.04 1.56
C VAL A 66 -18.08 0.98 1.40
N ALA A 67 -17.77 -0.10 0.68
CA ALA A 67 -18.59 -1.30 0.60
C ALA A 67 -17.87 -2.45 1.28
N VAL A 68 -18.53 -3.11 2.22
CA VAL A 68 -18.04 -4.33 2.85
C VAL A 68 -18.89 -5.48 2.36
N CYS A 69 -18.28 -6.41 1.65
CA CYS A 69 -18.93 -7.63 1.18
C CYS A 69 -19.20 -8.59 2.34
N LEU A 70 -20.25 -9.37 2.24
CA LEU A 70 -20.62 -10.40 3.21
C LEU A 70 -20.68 -11.76 2.50
N ALA A 71 -19.97 -12.73 3.03
CA ALA A 71 -19.95 -14.10 2.51
C ALA A 71 -20.05 -15.08 3.68
N ASP A 72 -21.02 -16.00 3.61
CA ASP A 72 -21.19 -17.10 4.59
C ASP A 72 -21.19 -16.66 6.07
N GLY A 73 -21.75 -15.47 6.36
CA GLY A 73 -21.80 -14.92 7.72
C GLY A 73 -20.52 -14.25 8.20
N HIS A 74 -19.53 -14.05 7.31
CA HIS A 74 -18.28 -13.37 7.57
C HIS A 74 -18.16 -12.06 6.81
N LEU A 75 -17.36 -11.11 7.33
CA LEU A 75 -16.95 -9.94 6.57
C LEU A 75 -15.92 -10.37 5.51
N GLY A 76 -16.25 -10.08 4.26
CA GLY A 76 -15.41 -10.32 3.10
C GLY A 76 -14.58 -9.08 2.71
N PRO A 77 -14.23 -8.97 1.43
CA PRO A 77 -13.48 -7.84 0.91
C PRO A 77 -14.14 -6.50 1.24
N THR A 78 -13.30 -5.52 1.60
CA THR A 78 -13.71 -4.14 1.86
C THR A 78 -13.18 -3.25 0.75
N LEU A 79 -14.08 -2.63 0.01
CA LEU A 79 -13.78 -1.69 -1.08
C LEU A 79 -13.99 -0.26 -0.58
N ARG A 80 -13.00 0.61 -0.77
CA ARG A 80 -13.12 2.05 -0.61
C ARG A 80 -12.97 2.74 -1.95
N ILE A 81 -13.88 3.64 -2.27
CA ILE A 81 -13.81 4.47 -3.47
C ILE A 81 -14.19 5.90 -3.12
N ASP A 82 -13.50 6.86 -3.72
CA ASP A 82 -13.80 8.28 -3.50
C ASP A 82 -15.19 8.64 -4.03
N LEU A 83 -15.91 9.48 -3.30
CA LEU A 83 -17.21 9.96 -3.75
C LEU A 83 -17.08 10.74 -5.07
N PRO A 84 -17.99 10.55 -6.03
CA PRO A 84 -17.89 11.19 -7.32
C PRO A 84 -18.02 12.70 -7.19
N ARG A 85 -17.05 13.43 -7.74
CA ARG A 85 -17.07 14.91 -7.76
C ARG A 85 -18.17 15.46 -8.65
N ARG A 86 -18.52 14.73 -9.73
CA ARG A 86 -19.62 15.06 -10.65
C ARG A 86 -20.82 14.21 -10.33
N ARG A 87 -22.00 14.85 -10.21
CA ARG A 87 -23.23 14.16 -9.78
C ARG A 87 -24.32 14.12 -10.86
N GLY A 88 -23.98 14.36 -12.11
CA GLY A 88 -24.92 14.20 -13.22
C GLY A 88 -25.23 12.70 -13.47
N PRO A 89 -26.39 12.36 -14.07
CA PRO A 89 -26.83 10.96 -14.23
C PRO A 89 -25.79 10.05 -14.87
N SER A 90 -25.09 10.52 -15.92
CA SER A 90 -24.03 9.74 -16.57
C SER A 90 -22.77 9.53 -15.69
N ALA A 91 -22.47 10.43 -14.76
CA ALA A 91 -21.36 10.28 -13.84
C ALA A 91 -21.72 9.30 -12.73
N LEU A 92 -22.93 9.39 -12.20
CA LEU A 92 -23.45 8.44 -11.20
C LEU A 92 -23.58 7.04 -11.80
N GLY A 93 -24.05 6.90 -13.03
CA GLY A 93 -24.13 5.60 -13.71
C GLY A 93 -22.75 4.94 -13.81
N ARG A 94 -21.75 5.64 -14.36
CA ARG A 94 -20.37 5.09 -14.43
C ARG A 94 -19.79 4.74 -13.07
N PHE A 95 -19.99 5.59 -12.07
CA PHE A 95 -19.57 5.31 -10.71
C PHE A 95 -20.20 4.03 -10.18
N SER A 96 -21.53 3.90 -10.30
CA SER A 96 -22.28 2.72 -9.84
C SER A 96 -21.89 1.46 -10.60
N ASP A 97 -21.68 1.54 -11.92
CA ASP A 97 -21.20 0.42 -12.75
C ASP A 97 -19.82 -0.06 -12.27
N THR A 98 -18.90 0.85 -12.02
CA THR A 98 -17.54 0.52 -11.54
C THR A 98 -17.60 -0.14 -10.17
N VAL A 99 -18.32 0.46 -9.21
CA VAL A 99 -18.40 -0.07 -7.84
C VAL A 99 -19.12 -1.41 -7.83
N ALA A 100 -20.24 -1.52 -8.52
CA ALA A 100 -21.00 -2.77 -8.59
C ALA A 100 -20.19 -3.89 -9.26
N GLY A 101 -19.43 -3.58 -10.30
CA GLY A 101 -18.52 -4.55 -10.94
C GLY A 101 -17.47 -5.13 -9.98
N TYR A 102 -16.94 -4.33 -9.05
CA TYR A 102 -16.02 -4.82 -8.02
C TYR A 102 -16.74 -5.61 -6.93
N VAL A 103 -17.83 -5.06 -6.39
CA VAL A 103 -18.58 -5.69 -5.29
C VAL A 103 -19.18 -7.04 -5.71
N ALA A 104 -19.71 -7.14 -6.93
CA ALA A 104 -20.36 -8.36 -7.42
C ALA A 104 -19.36 -9.44 -7.91
N HIS A 105 -18.08 -9.12 -8.02
CA HIS A 105 -17.08 -10.01 -8.62
C HIS A 105 -17.09 -11.42 -8.03
N ASP A 106 -17.00 -11.53 -6.71
CA ASP A 106 -16.95 -12.80 -5.98
C ASP A 106 -18.36 -13.30 -5.56
N ARG A 107 -19.42 -12.70 -6.09
CA ARG A 107 -20.82 -13.04 -5.80
C ARG A 107 -21.13 -13.13 -4.29
N PRO A 108 -20.89 -12.06 -3.53
CA PRO A 108 -21.13 -12.07 -2.10
C PRO A 108 -22.62 -12.29 -1.79
N ALA A 109 -22.90 -12.83 -0.61
CA ALA A 109 -24.27 -13.02 -0.13
C ALA A 109 -25.02 -11.68 0.09
N GLY A 110 -24.28 -10.58 0.22
CA GLY A 110 -24.77 -9.22 0.35
C GLY A 110 -23.64 -8.23 0.58
N ALA A 111 -24.00 -6.97 0.73
CA ALA A 111 -23.08 -5.90 1.05
C ALA A 111 -23.68 -4.93 2.06
N VAL A 112 -22.83 -4.30 2.85
CA VAL A 112 -23.16 -3.11 3.64
C VAL A 112 -22.38 -1.93 3.11
N LEU A 113 -22.96 -0.75 3.14
CA LEU A 113 -22.38 0.47 2.61
C LEU A 113 -22.18 1.51 3.72
N ALA A 114 -21.07 2.22 3.68
CA ALA A 114 -20.80 3.36 4.57
C ALA A 114 -20.32 4.56 3.76
N VAL A 115 -20.98 5.69 3.90
CA VAL A 115 -20.58 6.96 3.27
C VAL A 115 -19.87 7.82 4.30
N TYR A 116 -18.56 7.98 4.14
CA TYR A 116 -17.74 8.87 4.97
C TYR A 116 -17.65 10.24 4.30
N THR A 117 -18.14 11.28 4.99
CA THR A 117 -18.16 12.63 4.41
C THR A 117 -18.06 13.72 5.47
N ARG A 118 -17.50 14.86 5.08
CA ARG A 118 -17.52 16.09 5.87
C ARG A 118 -18.76 16.95 5.59
N THR A 119 -19.58 16.55 4.61
CA THR A 119 -20.85 17.24 4.35
C THR A 119 -21.79 17.07 5.54
N PRO A 120 -22.23 18.15 6.19
CA PRO A 120 -23.12 18.04 7.34
C PRO A 120 -24.43 17.39 6.97
N TRP A 121 -24.92 16.47 7.80
CA TRP A 121 -26.27 15.94 7.68
C TRP A 121 -27.24 16.84 8.43
N THR A 122 -27.88 17.73 7.70
CA THR A 122 -28.77 18.77 8.27
C THR A 122 -30.24 18.45 8.20
N ASP A 123 -30.67 17.59 7.27
CA ASP A 123 -32.06 17.17 7.11
C ASP A 123 -32.20 15.68 7.47
N PRO A 124 -32.92 15.33 8.56
CA PRO A 124 -33.11 13.93 8.97
C PRO A 124 -33.70 13.02 7.89
N ARG A 125 -34.37 13.61 6.91
CA ARG A 125 -35.06 12.87 5.83
C ARG A 125 -34.19 12.63 4.61
N ARG A 126 -33.06 13.30 4.50
CA ARG A 126 -32.19 13.20 3.33
C ARG A 126 -30.72 13.10 3.76
N ALA A 127 -30.20 11.89 3.68
CA ALA A 127 -28.80 11.67 3.99
C ALA A 127 -27.85 12.39 2.99
N PRO A 128 -26.66 12.78 3.44
CA PRO A 128 -25.63 13.27 2.52
C PRO A 128 -25.36 12.23 1.43
N HIS A 129 -25.21 12.68 0.18
CA HIS A 129 -24.91 11.82 -0.98
C HIS A 129 -25.96 10.74 -1.27
N GLN A 130 -27.22 10.94 -0.88
CA GLN A 130 -28.30 9.96 -1.07
C GLN A 130 -28.43 9.51 -2.54
N GLU A 131 -28.26 10.42 -3.50
CA GLU A 131 -28.32 10.10 -4.93
C GLU A 131 -27.23 9.12 -5.39
N VAL A 132 -26.06 9.13 -4.75
CA VAL A 132 -24.96 8.19 -5.03
C VAL A 132 -25.32 6.81 -4.50
N VAL A 133 -25.85 6.78 -3.28
CA VAL A 133 -26.29 5.55 -2.60
C VAL A 133 -27.43 4.89 -3.38
N ASP A 134 -28.44 5.66 -3.75
CA ASP A 134 -29.64 5.15 -4.47
C ASP A 134 -29.24 4.55 -5.83
N ALA A 135 -28.38 5.25 -6.58
CA ALA A 135 -27.88 4.76 -7.87
C ALA A 135 -27.08 3.46 -7.72
N LEU A 136 -26.26 3.37 -6.67
CA LEU A 136 -25.46 2.17 -6.41
C LEU A 136 -26.34 0.99 -5.94
N ILE A 137 -27.30 1.22 -5.04
CA ILE A 137 -28.24 0.17 -4.59
C ILE A 137 -28.98 -0.42 -5.79
N ALA A 138 -29.52 0.44 -6.67
CA ALA A 138 -30.20 -0.01 -7.86
C ALA A 138 -29.30 -0.89 -8.74
N ARG A 139 -28.04 -0.48 -8.94
CA ARG A 139 -27.10 -1.21 -9.78
C ARG A 139 -26.66 -2.53 -9.15
N LEU A 140 -26.42 -2.58 -7.83
CA LEU A 140 -26.09 -3.81 -7.10
C LEU A 140 -27.26 -4.81 -7.12
N ALA A 141 -28.49 -4.31 -7.06
CA ALA A 141 -29.68 -5.16 -7.18
C ALA A 141 -29.76 -5.83 -8.57
N GLU A 142 -29.39 -5.13 -9.64
CA GLU A 142 -29.28 -5.72 -10.99
C GLU A 142 -28.23 -6.82 -11.08
N GLU A 143 -27.13 -6.71 -10.31
CA GLU A 143 -26.09 -7.75 -10.19
C GLU A 143 -26.47 -8.87 -9.21
N GLY A 144 -27.64 -8.79 -8.56
CA GLY A 144 -28.10 -9.77 -7.60
C GLY A 144 -27.43 -9.68 -6.23
N VAL A 145 -26.79 -8.56 -5.89
CA VAL A 145 -26.16 -8.31 -4.58
C VAL A 145 -27.08 -7.45 -3.72
N PRO A 146 -27.73 -8.01 -2.68
CA PRO A 146 -28.55 -7.22 -1.78
C PRO A 146 -27.70 -6.30 -0.89
N VAL A 147 -28.11 -5.04 -0.79
CA VAL A 147 -27.54 -4.10 0.20
C VAL A 147 -28.37 -4.24 1.48
N LEU A 148 -27.70 -4.67 2.55
CA LEU A 148 -28.38 -4.99 3.82
C LEU A 148 -28.55 -3.75 4.70
N GLU A 149 -27.57 -2.84 4.69
CA GLU A 149 -27.59 -1.64 5.51
C GLU A 149 -26.74 -0.55 4.86
N VAL A 150 -27.09 0.71 5.12
CA VAL A 150 -26.32 1.86 4.65
C VAL A 150 -26.18 2.87 5.78
N TRP A 151 -24.95 3.30 6.04
CA TRP A 151 -24.64 4.32 7.05
C TRP A 151 -24.02 5.56 6.42
N ALA A 152 -24.30 6.71 6.99
CA ALA A 152 -23.53 7.92 6.78
C ALA A 152 -22.71 8.20 8.04
N VAL A 153 -21.41 8.42 7.86
CA VAL A 153 -20.44 8.73 8.90
C VAL A 153 -19.92 10.14 8.65
N GLY A 154 -20.37 11.05 9.47
CA GLY A 154 -19.96 12.46 9.45
C GLY A 154 -18.76 12.71 10.37
N PRO A 155 -18.39 13.98 10.59
CA PRO A 155 -17.28 14.32 11.47
C PRO A 155 -17.56 14.05 12.95
N GLU A 156 -18.81 14.14 13.40
CA GLU A 156 -19.19 14.02 14.81
C GLU A 156 -20.15 12.85 15.07
N HIS A 157 -21.01 12.52 14.10
CA HIS A 157 -22.06 11.52 14.28
C HIS A 157 -22.11 10.56 13.08
N TRP A 158 -22.53 9.33 13.36
CA TRP A 158 -22.89 8.35 12.35
C TRP A 158 -24.33 7.85 12.55
N ARG A 159 -24.97 7.46 11.47
CA ARG A 159 -26.37 7.02 11.49
C ARG A 159 -26.71 6.17 10.27
N THR A 160 -27.67 5.23 10.42
CA THR A 160 -28.27 4.57 9.25
C THR A 160 -29.04 5.58 8.39
N THR A 161 -28.94 5.41 7.06
CA THR A 161 -29.64 6.27 6.10
C THR A 161 -31.05 5.78 5.81
N THR A 162 -31.35 4.53 6.15
CA THR A 162 -32.62 3.85 5.81
C THR A 162 -33.69 4.02 6.87
N CYS A 163 -33.31 4.29 8.13
CA CYS A 163 -34.29 4.45 9.22
C CYS A 163 -34.57 5.91 9.51
N THR A 164 -35.84 6.29 9.39
CA THR A 164 -36.34 7.63 9.71
C THR A 164 -37.07 7.70 11.07
N ASP A 165 -37.21 6.58 11.77
CA ASP A 165 -37.83 6.51 13.08
C ASP A 165 -36.90 7.08 14.14
N VAL A 166 -37.32 8.19 14.75
CA VAL A 166 -36.51 8.89 15.79
C VAL A 166 -36.47 8.13 17.12
N LEU A 167 -37.33 7.15 17.35
CA LEU A 167 -37.31 6.30 18.54
C LEU A 167 -36.28 5.17 18.36
N CYS A 168 -36.14 4.67 17.15
CA CYS A 168 -35.17 3.64 16.80
C CYS A 168 -33.77 4.24 16.53
N CYS A 169 -33.74 5.28 15.71
CA CYS A 169 -32.51 5.96 15.27
C CYS A 169 -32.61 7.45 15.60
N PRO A 170 -32.29 7.84 16.85
CA PRO A 170 -32.41 9.23 17.30
C PRO A 170 -31.50 10.15 16.49
N TRP A 171 -31.98 11.38 16.30
CA TRP A 171 -31.22 12.45 15.65
C TRP A 171 -30.30 13.13 16.68
N PRO A 172 -29.04 13.48 16.34
CA PRO A 172 -28.37 13.41 15.03
C PRO A 172 -27.71 12.07 14.72
N GLY A 173 -27.79 11.08 15.56
CA GLY A 173 -27.16 9.76 15.46
C GLY A 173 -26.22 9.49 16.64
N ALA A 174 -25.51 8.37 16.58
CA ALA A 174 -24.49 8.02 17.56
C ALA A 174 -23.21 8.82 17.31
N SER A 175 -22.45 9.10 18.37
CA SER A 175 -21.17 9.78 18.26
C SER A 175 -20.14 8.95 17.50
N VAL A 176 -19.32 9.57 16.65
CA VAL A 176 -18.19 8.90 16.00
C VAL A 176 -17.15 8.43 17.03
N GLU A 177 -17.07 9.07 18.19
CA GLU A 177 -16.19 8.61 19.28
C GLU A 177 -16.57 7.21 19.77
N SER A 178 -17.87 6.82 19.72
CA SER A 178 -18.27 5.48 20.11
C SER A 178 -17.60 4.38 19.26
N LEU A 179 -17.27 4.67 18.00
CA LEU A 179 -16.55 3.75 17.12
C LEU A 179 -15.11 3.52 17.62
N ARG A 180 -14.47 4.58 18.13
CA ARG A 180 -13.09 4.55 18.67
C ARG A 180 -13.01 3.88 20.04
N ASP A 181 -14.11 3.97 20.81
CA ASP A 181 -14.21 3.36 22.14
C ASP A 181 -14.84 1.95 22.07
N SER A 182 -15.09 1.43 20.89
CA SER A 182 -15.77 0.15 20.70
C SER A 182 -14.88 -1.05 21.09
N ARG A 183 -15.56 -2.17 21.40
CA ARG A 183 -14.87 -3.45 21.66
C ARG A 183 -14.04 -3.90 20.46
N ILE A 184 -14.54 -3.67 19.24
CA ILE A 184 -13.84 -4.06 18.00
C ILE A 184 -12.57 -3.23 17.82
N GLU A 185 -12.62 -1.93 18.07
CA GLU A 185 -11.42 -1.08 18.06
C GLU A 185 -10.35 -1.62 19.00
N ALA A 186 -10.72 -1.86 20.28
CA ALA A 186 -9.79 -2.40 21.27
C ALA A 186 -9.19 -3.75 20.85
N GLU A 187 -10.02 -4.65 20.34
CA GLU A 187 -9.60 -5.97 19.89
C GLU A 187 -8.67 -5.89 18.67
N MET A 188 -8.98 -5.02 17.69
CA MET A 188 -8.15 -4.82 16.52
C MET A 188 -6.78 -4.23 16.89
N VAL A 189 -6.74 -3.29 17.83
CA VAL A 189 -5.49 -2.72 18.37
C VAL A 189 -4.69 -3.81 19.11
N TYR A 190 -5.34 -4.62 19.94
CA TYR A 190 -4.70 -5.74 20.62
C TYR A 190 -4.05 -6.73 19.64
N ARG A 191 -4.73 -7.02 18.53
CA ARG A 191 -4.19 -7.85 17.43
C ARG A 191 -3.08 -7.16 16.62
N GLY A 192 -2.68 -5.94 17.01
CA GLY A 192 -1.63 -5.17 16.34
C GLY A 192 -2.13 -4.44 15.10
N SER A 193 -3.45 -4.30 14.92
CA SER A 193 -4.00 -3.45 13.87
C SER A 193 -3.98 -2.00 14.29
N SER A 194 -3.52 -1.14 13.40
CA SER A 194 -3.63 0.31 13.55
C SER A 194 -4.03 0.92 12.21
N TYR A 195 -4.84 1.96 12.27
CA TYR A 195 -5.07 2.83 11.13
C TYR A 195 -4.49 4.20 11.49
N ALA A 196 -3.34 4.49 10.97
CA ALA A 196 -2.72 5.80 11.12
C ALA A 196 -2.87 6.58 9.81
N PRO A 197 -2.81 7.90 9.85
CA PRO A 197 -2.50 8.68 8.66
C PRO A 197 -1.31 8.08 7.93
N VAL A 198 -1.17 8.37 6.63
CA VAL A 198 0.03 7.95 5.88
C VAL A 198 1.26 8.26 6.74
N PRO A 199 2.16 7.28 6.99
CA PRO A 199 3.28 7.48 7.88
C PRO A 199 4.03 8.75 7.54
N ASP A 200 4.43 9.50 8.56
CA ASP A 200 5.38 10.57 8.34
C ASP A 200 6.62 10.00 7.67
N LEU A 201 7.16 10.75 6.72
CA LEU A 201 8.41 10.34 6.09
C LEU A 201 9.49 10.32 7.17
N PRO A 202 10.44 9.36 7.12
CA PRO A 202 11.52 9.31 8.10
C PRO A 202 12.25 10.65 8.16
N GLU A 203 12.43 11.15 9.37
CA GLU A 203 13.20 12.36 9.59
C GLU A 203 14.70 12.13 9.35
N GLY A 204 15.40 13.20 9.01
CA GLY A 204 16.83 13.19 8.76
C GLY A 204 17.19 12.86 7.32
N THR A 205 18.38 13.25 6.94
CA THR A 205 18.97 13.01 5.62
C THR A 205 19.95 11.87 5.67
N VAL A 206 20.04 11.09 4.59
CA VAL A 206 21.13 10.14 4.43
C VAL A 206 22.40 10.94 4.15
N PRO A 207 23.46 10.83 4.98
CA PRO A 207 24.70 11.57 4.75
C PRO A 207 25.25 11.27 3.35
N ARG A 208 25.80 12.28 2.69
CA ARG A 208 26.67 12.09 1.52
C ARG A 208 27.92 11.33 1.97
N ALA A 209 27.80 10.03 2.21
CA ALA A 209 28.93 9.16 2.41
C ALA A 209 29.72 9.06 1.11
N SER A 210 31.00 8.70 1.20
CA SER A 210 31.93 8.55 0.07
C SER A 210 31.31 7.64 -1.01
N VAL A 211 30.64 8.23 -1.97
CA VAL A 211 30.09 7.54 -3.12
C VAL A 211 31.22 7.30 -4.09
N SER A 212 31.26 6.14 -4.74
CA SER A 212 32.20 5.93 -5.83
C SER A 212 32.00 7.01 -6.90
N ALA A 213 33.07 7.43 -7.57
CA ALA A 213 32.99 8.44 -8.62
C ALA A 213 32.00 8.08 -9.74
N ALA A 214 31.73 6.80 -9.95
CA ALA A 214 30.74 6.31 -10.90
C ALA A 214 29.29 6.64 -10.47
N LEU A 215 28.98 6.55 -9.16
CA LEU A 215 27.66 6.92 -8.61
C LEU A 215 27.47 8.43 -8.60
N GLU A 216 28.51 9.19 -8.27
CA GLU A 216 28.51 10.65 -8.36
C GLU A 216 28.22 11.09 -9.79
N ALA A 217 28.81 10.44 -10.80
CA ALA A 217 28.51 10.71 -12.20
C ALA A 217 27.05 10.41 -12.58
N CYS A 218 26.42 9.37 -12.00
CA CYS A 218 25.01 9.08 -12.22
C CYS A 218 24.08 10.17 -11.65
N PHE A 219 24.46 10.80 -10.53
CA PHE A 219 23.70 11.92 -9.96
C PHE A 219 23.93 13.23 -10.71
N GLN A 220 25.10 13.42 -11.32
CA GLN A 220 25.44 14.63 -12.09
C GLN A 220 24.85 14.60 -13.50
N ASP A 221 24.64 13.43 -14.08
CA ASP A 221 24.03 13.26 -15.40
C ASP A 221 22.83 12.31 -15.32
N PRO A 222 21.64 12.83 -15.01
CA PRO A 222 20.43 12.02 -14.93
C PRO A 222 19.96 11.47 -16.29
N GLU A 223 20.50 11.97 -17.40
CA GLU A 223 20.20 11.46 -18.75
C GLU A 223 21.16 10.34 -19.20
N ARG A 224 22.18 10.04 -18.40
CA ARG A 224 23.09 8.95 -18.71
C ARG A 224 22.32 7.61 -18.83
N TRP A 225 22.42 7.02 -19.99
CA TRP A 225 21.86 5.69 -20.24
C TRP A 225 22.79 4.62 -19.68
N TRP A 226 22.19 3.69 -18.93
CA TRP A 226 22.91 2.52 -18.46
C TRP A 226 22.98 1.51 -19.59
N ASP A 227 24.15 0.92 -19.82
CA ASP A 227 24.25 -0.18 -20.74
C ASP A 227 23.60 -1.45 -20.15
N PRO A 228 23.34 -2.46 -20.97
CA PRO A 228 22.73 -3.70 -20.53
C PRO A 228 23.45 -4.43 -19.40
N TYR A 229 24.79 -4.31 -19.32
CA TYR A 229 25.55 -4.90 -18.22
C TYR A 229 25.33 -4.13 -16.92
N GLU A 230 25.37 -2.82 -16.95
CA GLU A 230 25.06 -1.97 -15.77
C GLU A 230 23.64 -2.21 -15.30
N PHE A 231 22.67 -2.30 -16.22
CA PHE A 231 21.28 -2.63 -15.89
C PHE A 231 21.16 -3.99 -15.21
N THR A 232 21.80 -5.04 -15.79
CA THR A 232 21.77 -6.39 -15.25
C THR A 232 22.37 -6.45 -13.85
N ALA A 233 23.54 -5.79 -13.66
CA ALA A 233 24.20 -5.70 -12.36
C ALA A 233 23.33 -4.95 -11.33
N ALA A 234 22.72 -3.84 -11.71
CA ALA A 234 21.85 -3.07 -10.84
C ALA A 234 20.60 -3.86 -10.44
N LEU A 235 19.99 -4.58 -11.39
CA LEU A 235 18.82 -5.42 -11.09
C LEU A 235 19.19 -6.59 -10.17
N ALA A 236 20.39 -7.17 -10.32
CA ALA A 236 20.89 -8.21 -9.42
C ALA A 236 21.06 -7.69 -7.98
N VAL A 237 21.58 -6.48 -7.80
CA VAL A 237 21.66 -5.84 -6.46
C VAL A 237 20.28 -5.64 -5.86
N TRP A 238 19.30 -5.22 -6.66
CA TRP A 238 17.92 -5.10 -6.20
C TRP A 238 17.33 -6.47 -5.82
N ASP A 239 17.60 -7.52 -6.60
CA ASP A 239 17.12 -8.87 -6.30
C ASP A 239 17.64 -9.39 -4.96
N GLU A 240 18.92 -9.15 -4.66
CA GLU A 240 19.49 -9.45 -3.35
C GLU A 240 18.77 -8.69 -2.24
N VAL A 241 18.64 -7.35 -2.36
CA VAL A 241 17.99 -6.51 -1.36
C VAL A 241 16.51 -6.90 -1.16
N LEU A 242 15.81 -7.26 -2.23
CA LEU A 242 14.44 -7.74 -2.16
C LEU A 242 14.32 -9.15 -1.58
N SER A 243 15.41 -9.88 -1.43
CA SER A 243 15.48 -11.22 -0.83
C SER A 243 15.98 -11.21 0.61
N GLU A 244 16.74 -10.18 1.01
CA GLU A 244 17.30 -10.03 2.36
C GLU A 244 16.28 -9.45 3.35
N ALA A 245 16.41 -9.86 4.62
CA ALA A 245 15.57 -9.32 5.69
C ALA A 245 16.08 -7.97 6.21
N ASP A 246 17.42 -7.79 6.20
CA ASP A 246 18.08 -6.61 6.74
C ASP A 246 18.00 -5.40 5.78
N PRO A 247 17.91 -4.19 6.31
CA PRO A 247 17.94 -2.98 5.47
C PRO A 247 19.33 -2.82 4.82
N PRO A 248 19.40 -2.29 3.58
CA PRO A 248 20.66 -2.01 2.93
C PRO A 248 21.48 -0.97 3.71
N ASP A 249 22.79 -1.14 3.71
CA ASP A 249 23.72 -0.15 4.25
C ASP A 249 23.66 1.18 3.48
N PRO A 250 24.21 2.29 4.01
CA PRO A 250 24.14 3.60 3.38
C PRO A 250 24.75 3.66 1.97
N ASP A 251 25.85 2.95 1.70
CA ASP A 251 26.50 2.97 0.39
C ASP A 251 25.64 2.21 -0.63
N ARG A 252 25.11 1.05 -0.23
CA ARG A 252 24.17 0.29 -1.04
C ARG A 252 22.87 1.07 -1.29
N LEU A 253 22.37 1.79 -0.28
CA LEU A 253 21.18 2.64 -0.43
C LEU A 253 21.40 3.75 -1.47
N ARG A 254 22.59 4.35 -1.53
CA ARG A 254 22.92 5.35 -2.56
C ARG A 254 23.01 4.75 -3.97
N LEU A 255 23.55 3.55 -4.09
CA LEU A 255 23.53 2.83 -5.37
C LEU A 255 22.07 2.61 -5.82
N LEU A 256 21.22 2.11 -4.93
CA LEU A 256 19.81 1.92 -5.23
C LEU A 256 19.11 3.23 -5.63
N ALA A 257 19.44 4.34 -4.94
CA ALA A 257 18.92 5.67 -5.29
C ALA A 257 19.31 6.07 -6.72
N ALA A 258 20.59 5.92 -7.10
CA ALA A 258 21.06 6.24 -8.44
C ALA A 258 20.34 5.42 -9.53
N THR A 259 20.00 4.18 -9.24
CA THR A 259 19.28 3.31 -10.18
C THR A 259 17.86 3.81 -10.47
N LEU A 260 17.21 4.44 -9.50
CA LEU A 260 15.84 4.96 -9.67
C LEU A 260 15.75 6.21 -10.55
N LEU A 261 16.86 6.86 -10.84
CA LEU A 261 16.93 7.93 -11.83
C LEU A 261 16.59 7.43 -13.24
N ARG A 262 16.58 6.12 -13.47
CA ARG A 262 16.27 5.49 -14.74
C ARG A 262 14.87 4.85 -14.69
N PRO A 263 13.90 5.37 -15.46
CA PRO A 263 12.54 4.85 -15.48
C PRO A 263 12.48 3.35 -15.78
N ALA A 264 13.30 2.87 -16.72
CA ALA A 264 13.35 1.46 -17.09
C ALA A 264 13.72 0.56 -15.91
N LEU A 265 14.75 0.95 -15.13
CA LEU A 265 15.19 0.16 -13.99
C LEU A 265 14.22 0.28 -12.81
N ARG A 266 13.67 1.47 -12.57
CA ARG A 266 12.59 1.67 -11.59
C ARG A 266 11.40 0.73 -11.85
N ASP A 267 10.94 0.65 -13.11
CA ASP A 267 9.83 -0.19 -13.50
C ASP A 267 10.19 -1.69 -13.37
N ALA A 268 11.41 -2.05 -13.75
CA ALA A 268 11.94 -3.41 -13.56
C ALA A 268 12.00 -3.80 -12.07
N VAL A 269 12.36 -2.91 -11.18
CA VAL A 269 12.39 -3.15 -9.73
C VAL A 269 10.98 -3.41 -9.18
N MET A 270 9.97 -2.69 -9.63
CA MET A 270 8.58 -2.95 -9.23
C MET A 270 8.10 -4.33 -9.71
N VAL A 271 8.45 -4.71 -10.94
CA VAL A 271 8.15 -6.06 -11.46
C VAL A 271 8.94 -7.13 -10.71
N ALA A 272 10.22 -6.92 -10.42
CA ALA A 272 11.04 -7.84 -9.64
C ALA A 272 10.50 -8.03 -8.21
N ALA A 273 9.90 -7.00 -7.63
CA ALA A 273 9.26 -7.10 -6.32
C ALA A 273 7.91 -7.84 -6.38
N ALA A 274 7.11 -7.63 -7.42
CA ALA A 274 5.79 -8.26 -7.53
C ALA A 274 5.88 -9.72 -8.00
N ALA A 275 6.78 -10.03 -8.93
CA ALA A 275 7.00 -11.36 -9.47
C ALA A 275 8.41 -11.86 -9.08
N ASP A 276 9.38 -11.69 -9.97
CA ASP A 276 10.77 -12.06 -9.75
C ASP A 276 11.70 -11.26 -10.68
N ALA A 277 13.00 -11.32 -10.40
CA ALA A 277 14.02 -10.60 -11.15
C ALA A 277 14.18 -11.14 -12.58
N ALA A 278 13.91 -12.42 -12.83
CA ALA A 278 14.00 -13.00 -14.15
C ALA A 278 12.89 -12.46 -15.09
N THR A 279 11.66 -12.36 -14.57
CA THR A 279 10.54 -11.72 -15.28
C THR A 279 10.84 -10.25 -15.58
N ALA A 280 11.38 -9.53 -14.60
CA ALA A 280 11.78 -8.13 -14.78
C ALA A 280 12.86 -7.98 -15.85
N TRP A 281 13.90 -8.82 -15.83
CA TRP A 281 15.01 -8.78 -16.76
C TRP A 281 14.58 -9.13 -18.19
N ARG A 282 13.85 -10.24 -18.37
CA ARG A 282 13.34 -10.67 -19.69
C ARG A 282 12.41 -9.63 -20.31
N GLY A 283 11.50 -9.08 -19.51
CA GLY A 283 10.57 -8.07 -19.97
C GLY A 283 11.25 -6.76 -20.36
N SER A 284 12.24 -6.33 -19.59
CA SER A 284 13.03 -5.14 -19.92
C SER A 284 13.86 -5.32 -21.18
N SER A 285 14.39 -6.52 -21.40
CA SER A 285 15.13 -6.89 -22.63
C SER A 285 14.21 -6.87 -23.85
N ALA A 286 13.00 -7.42 -23.71
CA ALA A 286 12.05 -7.56 -24.80
C ALA A 286 11.39 -6.23 -25.23
N THR A 287 11.25 -5.28 -24.32
CA THR A 287 10.54 -4.00 -24.59
C THR A 287 11.42 -2.97 -25.28
N ALA A 288 12.66 -3.31 -25.63
CA ALA A 288 13.64 -2.39 -26.22
C ALA A 288 13.90 -1.10 -25.38
N ILE A 289 13.45 -1.09 -24.13
CA ILE A 289 13.72 -0.01 -23.18
C ILE A 289 15.24 0.11 -22.89
N LEU A 290 15.96 -1.00 -23.07
CA LEU A 290 17.42 -1.10 -22.95
C LEU A 290 18.15 -0.77 -24.28
N ARG A 291 17.52 -0.07 -25.20
CA ARG A 291 18.20 0.39 -26.40
C ARG A 291 19.33 1.32 -26.00
N THR A 292 20.54 0.84 -26.19
CA THR A 292 21.76 1.63 -26.20
C THR A 292 21.81 2.42 -27.49
N GLU A 293 21.28 3.65 -27.53
CA GLU A 293 21.80 4.62 -28.45
C GLU A 293 23.07 5.18 -27.79
N PRO A 294 24.25 5.05 -28.40
CA PRO A 294 25.43 5.72 -27.90
C PRO A 294 25.09 7.22 -28.00
N VAL A 295 24.99 7.89 -26.87
CA VAL A 295 25.00 9.35 -26.84
C VAL A 295 26.39 9.74 -27.32
N ASP A 296 26.49 10.42 -28.46
CA ASP A 296 27.75 10.84 -29.07
C ASP A 296 28.67 11.50 -28.03
N GLY A 297 29.83 10.89 -27.78
CA GLY A 297 30.90 11.43 -26.96
C GLY A 297 31.07 10.87 -25.56
N HIS A 298 30.22 9.98 -25.05
CA HIS A 298 30.45 9.32 -23.78
C HIS A 298 31.02 7.90 -24.00
N PRO A 299 32.20 7.55 -23.41
CA PRO A 299 32.69 6.19 -23.47
C PRO A 299 31.68 5.31 -22.75
N THR A 300 31.18 4.28 -23.43
CA THR A 300 30.57 3.15 -22.78
C THR A 300 31.56 2.60 -21.78
N THR A 301 31.38 2.92 -20.49
CA THR A 301 32.18 2.32 -19.43
C THR A 301 31.75 0.87 -19.35
N ARG A 302 32.37 0.02 -20.21
CA ARG A 302 32.27 -1.43 -20.04
C ARG A 302 32.77 -1.72 -18.64
N PHE A 303 31.97 -2.40 -17.85
CA PHE A 303 32.45 -3.07 -16.63
C PHE A 303 33.56 -3.99 -17.07
N GLN A 304 34.83 -3.51 -16.91
CA GLN A 304 35.99 -4.28 -17.33
C GLN A 304 36.16 -5.44 -16.36
N GLY A 305 35.83 -6.63 -16.80
CA GLY A 305 36.50 -7.85 -16.32
C GLY A 305 35.73 -8.78 -15.39
N ILE A 306 34.54 -8.44 -14.89
CA ILE A 306 33.72 -9.36 -14.10
C ILE A 306 32.33 -9.41 -14.73
N PRO A 307 31.84 -10.60 -15.18
CA PRO A 307 30.47 -10.71 -15.59
C PRO A 307 29.59 -10.24 -14.43
N PRO A 308 28.58 -9.38 -14.67
CA PRO A 308 27.68 -8.97 -13.61
C PRO A 308 27.03 -10.20 -13.01
N ALA A 309 26.80 -10.21 -11.71
CA ALA A 309 25.95 -11.19 -11.09
C ALA A 309 24.60 -11.17 -11.83
N LEU A 310 24.08 -12.35 -12.16
CA LEU A 310 22.80 -12.44 -12.85
C LEU A 310 21.68 -12.34 -11.83
N PRO A 311 20.56 -11.69 -12.18
CA PRO A 311 19.37 -11.76 -11.38
C PRO A 311 18.92 -13.21 -11.17
N GLY A 312 18.37 -13.53 -10.02
CA GLY A 312 17.92 -14.87 -9.69
C GLY A 312 16.97 -15.44 -10.77
N GLY A 313 17.21 -16.68 -11.14
CA GLY A 313 16.37 -17.40 -12.12
C GLY A 313 16.67 -17.13 -13.60
N VAL A 314 17.65 -16.28 -13.95
CA VAL A 314 18.10 -16.09 -15.33
C VAL A 314 19.21 -17.09 -15.64
N PRO A 315 19.04 -18.03 -16.60
CA PRO A 315 20.11 -18.93 -17.01
C PRO A 315 21.29 -18.17 -17.61
N ALA A 316 22.53 -18.52 -17.23
CA ALA A 316 23.73 -17.87 -17.73
C ALA A 316 23.85 -17.86 -19.26
N ALA A 317 23.39 -18.94 -19.93
CA ALA A 317 23.39 -19.01 -21.40
C ALA A 317 22.39 -18.04 -22.03
N GLU A 318 21.21 -17.83 -21.41
CA GLU A 318 20.21 -16.87 -21.88
C GLU A 318 20.71 -15.43 -21.74
N ALA A 319 21.34 -15.13 -20.59
CA ALA A 319 21.92 -13.82 -20.35
C ALA A 319 23.10 -13.55 -21.30
N ALA A 320 24.01 -14.51 -21.50
CA ALA A 320 25.13 -14.36 -22.43
C ALA A 320 24.64 -14.09 -23.86
N ALA A 321 23.66 -14.86 -24.32
CA ALA A 321 23.11 -14.67 -25.67
C ALA A 321 22.46 -13.28 -25.84
N ALA A 322 21.73 -12.79 -24.84
CA ALA A 322 21.15 -11.46 -24.87
C ALA A 322 22.21 -10.36 -24.81
N LEU A 323 23.22 -10.50 -23.94
CA LEU A 323 24.33 -9.54 -23.82
C LEU A 323 25.21 -9.53 -25.08
N ASP A 324 25.41 -10.67 -25.73
CA ASP A 324 26.14 -10.77 -27.01
C ASP A 324 25.36 -10.08 -28.14
N CYS A 325 24.07 -10.31 -28.25
CA CYS A 325 23.21 -9.58 -29.19
C CYS A 325 23.28 -8.06 -29.03
N TRP A 326 23.47 -7.59 -27.81
CA TRP A 326 23.59 -6.16 -27.54
C TRP A 326 24.98 -5.61 -27.83
N SER A 327 26.04 -6.43 -27.76
CA SER A 327 27.39 -6.03 -28.10
C SER A 327 27.65 -5.94 -29.59
N GLU A 328 26.91 -6.69 -30.41
CA GLU A 328 27.01 -6.75 -31.87
C GLU A 328 26.02 -5.82 -32.58
N ALA A 329 25.09 -5.18 -31.85
CA ALA A 329 24.07 -4.33 -32.47
C ALA A 329 24.73 -3.15 -33.18
N THR A 330 24.79 -3.23 -34.50
CA THR A 330 24.99 -2.12 -35.42
C THR A 330 23.95 -1.03 -35.10
N PRO A 331 24.31 0.26 -35.14
CA PRO A 331 23.39 1.34 -34.85
C PRO A 331 22.12 1.19 -35.68
N PRO A 332 20.92 1.39 -35.07
CA PRO A 332 19.65 1.10 -35.71
C PRO A 332 19.23 2.16 -36.73
N ALA A 333 20.08 2.48 -37.70
CA ALA A 333 19.66 3.31 -38.83
C ALA A 333 18.60 2.62 -39.72
N GLN A 334 18.31 1.34 -39.49
CA GLN A 334 17.41 0.55 -40.31
C GLN A 334 16.68 -0.61 -39.59
N ALA A 335 16.46 -0.52 -38.29
CA ALA A 335 15.55 -1.44 -37.63
C ALA A 335 14.09 -0.99 -37.88
N ASP A 336 13.66 -1.09 -39.11
CA ASP A 336 12.24 -1.25 -39.42
C ASP A 336 11.69 -2.40 -38.57
N ALA A 337 10.52 -2.19 -38.05
CA ALA A 337 9.61 -2.99 -37.24
C ALA A 337 9.55 -4.52 -37.45
N ALA A 338 10.64 -5.18 -37.76
CA ALA A 338 10.73 -6.60 -38.05
C ALA A 338 11.60 -7.31 -37.00
N GLY A 339 10.95 -7.85 -35.98
CA GLY A 339 11.53 -8.97 -35.29
C GLY A 339 11.69 -8.88 -33.75
N THR A 340 10.69 -8.46 -33.01
CA THR A 340 10.50 -9.11 -31.72
C THR A 340 10.00 -10.52 -31.99
N GLY A 341 10.84 -11.52 -31.72
CA GLY A 341 10.44 -12.93 -31.87
C GLY A 341 9.25 -13.24 -30.95
N PRO A 342 8.46 -14.28 -31.18
CA PRO A 342 7.27 -14.60 -30.40
C PRO A 342 7.53 -14.72 -28.91
N ARG A 343 8.73 -15.10 -28.46
CA ARG A 343 9.12 -15.19 -27.04
C ARG A 343 9.35 -13.82 -26.41
N ASP A 344 9.95 -12.89 -27.15
CA ASP A 344 10.23 -11.54 -26.65
C ASP A 344 8.93 -10.74 -26.49
N ALA A 345 7.99 -10.91 -27.42
CA ALA A 345 6.66 -10.29 -27.32
C ALA A 345 5.88 -10.79 -26.09
N VAL A 346 5.97 -12.08 -25.76
CA VAL A 346 5.35 -12.65 -24.55
C VAL A 346 5.98 -12.07 -23.28
N SER A 347 7.30 -12.02 -23.20
CA SER A 347 8.01 -11.51 -22.03
C SER A 347 7.74 -10.01 -21.77
N GLY A 348 7.71 -9.20 -22.83
CA GLY A 348 7.36 -7.79 -22.72
C GLY A 348 5.91 -7.56 -22.31
N PHE A 349 5.00 -8.41 -22.80
CA PHE A 349 3.58 -8.37 -22.41
C PHE A 349 3.41 -8.77 -20.94
N GLU A 350 4.05 -9.84 -20.48
CA GLU A 350 4.01 -10.29 -19.08
C GLU A 350 4.53 -9.21 -18.12
N PHE A 351 5.66 -8.57 -18.45
CA PHE A 351 6.20 -7.44 -17.70
C PHE A 351 5.16 -6.31 -17.51
N GLY A 352 4.51 -5.92 -18.62
CA GLY A 352 3.49 -4.89 -18.60
C GLY A 352 2.28 -5.29 -17.76
N LEU A 353 1.82 -6.55 -17.85
CA LEU A 353 0.72 -7.06 -17.04
C LEU A 353 1.04 -7.00 -15.52
N VAL A 354 2.26 -7.38 -15.12
CA VAL A 354 2.68 -7.30 -13.72
C VAL A 354 2.72 -5.86 -13.25
N LEU A 355 3.38 -4.98 -14.00
CA LEU A 355 3.52 -3.56 -13.64
C LEU A 355 2.16 -2.86 -13.48
N MET A 356 1.23 -3.17 -14.37
CA MET A 356 -0.13 -2.62 -14.38
C MET A 356 -1.11 -3.39 -13.48
N GLY A 357 -0.64 -4.39 -12.74
CA GLY A 357 -1.50 -5.18 -11.86
C GLY A 357 -2.56 -6.00 -12.58
N CYS A 358 -2.35 -6.33 -13.85
CA CYS A 358 -3.33 -7.04 -14.68
C CYS A 358 -3.20 -8.58 -14.62
N THR A 359 -2.37 -9.11 -13.73
CA THR A 359 -2.24 -10.54 -13.48
C THR A 359 -3.32 -11.05 -12.53
N GLY A 360 -3.78 -12.29 -12.74
CA GLY A 360 -4.69 -12.97 -11.82
C GLY A 360 -3.99 -13.74 -10.70
N THR A 361 -2.65 -13.68 -10.63
CA THR A 361 -1.84 -14.35 -9.61
C THR A 361 -1.44 -13.38 -8.51
N ALA A 362 -1.37 -13.87 -7.27
CA ALA A 362 -0.88 -13.07 -6.16
C ALA A 362 0.57 -12.65 -6.39
N PRO A 363 0.93 -11.39 -6.16
CA PRO A 363 2.32 -10.97 -6.18
C PRO A 363 3.08 -11.48 -4.95
N SER A 364 4.41 -11.36 -4.96
CA SER A 364 5.25 -11.67 -3.80
C SER A 364 5.12 -10.56 -2.74
N TRP A 365 4.18 -10.71 -1.81
CA TRP A 365 3.92 -9.71 -0.78
C TRP A 365 5.12 -9.44 0.12
N ALA A 366 5.92 -10.47 0.41
CA ALA A 366 7.15 -10.31 1.18
C ALA A 366 8.18 -9.42 0.46
N ARG A 367 8.36 -9.60 -0.86
CA ARG A 367 9.28 -8.76 -1.66
C ARG A 367 8.73 -7.34 -1.82
N ILE A 368 7.42 -7.17 -2.00
CA ILE A 368 6.77 -5.86 -2.02
C ILE A 368 6.96 -5.13 -0.70
N ALA A 369 6.86 -5.81 0.44
CA ALA A 369 7.11 -5.21 1.75
C ALA A 369 8.58 -4.78 1.93
N ARG A 370 9.53 -5.53 1.37
CA ARG A 370 10.93 -5.13 1.36
C ARG A 370 11.17 -3.91 0.47
N LEU A 371 10.55 -3.88 -0.72
CA LEU A 371 10.58 -2.70 -1.60
C LEU A 371 10.05 -1.45 -0.89
N GLU A 372 8.94 -1.57 -0.16
CA GLU A 372 8.40 -0.46 0.63
C GLU A 372 9.40 0.08 1.65
N ARG A 373 10.06 -0.81 2.41
CA ARG A 373 11.07 -0.38 3.40
C ARG A 373 12.25 0.35 2.76
N VAL A 374 12.74 -0.15 1.62
CA VAL A 374 13.83 0.50 0.87
C VAL A 374 13.36 1.84 0.32
N ALA A 375 12.21 1.90 -0.34
CA ALA A 375 11.66 3.13 -0.89
C ALA A 375 11.43 4.17 0.22
N MET A 376 10.94 3.76 1.39
CA MET A 376 10.78 4.64 2.56
C MET A 376 12.14 5.23 3.00
N SER A 377 13.21 4.42 3.01
CA SER A 377 14.56 4.90 3.33
C SER A 377 15.09 5.89 2.28
N LEU A 378 14.77 5.66 1.01
CA LEU A 378 15.15 6.54 -0.10
C LEU A 378 14.46 7.91 -0.06
N THR A 379 13.30 8.04 0.57
CA THR A 379 12.66 9.35 0.75
C THR A 379 13.46 10.31 1.63
N ARG A 380 14.47 9.81 2.36
CA ARG A 380 15.40 10.60 3.18
C ARG A 380 16.54 11.23 2.36
N MET A 381 16.68 10.86 1.08
CA MET A 381 17.64 11.49 0.20
C MET A 381 17.25 12.96 -0.06
N GLU A 382 18.27 13.85 -0.11
CA GLU A 382 18.03 15.28 -0.35
C GLU A 382 17.68 15.56 -1.81
N GLU A 383 18.11 14.69 -2.72
CA GLU A 383 17.95 14.84 -4.16
C GLU A 383 16.46 14.66 -4.55
N PRO A 384 15.78 15.72 -5.09
CA PRO A 384 14.38 15.62 -5.52
C PRO A 384 14.18 14.53 -6.58
N GLU A 385 15.16 14.32 -7.43
CA GLU A 385 15.18 13.34 -8.52
C GLU A 385 15.10 11.89 -8.00
N VAL A 386 15.51 11.64 -6.76
CA VAL A 386 15.37 10.34 -6.08
C VAL A 386 14.06 10.27 -5.30
N ARG A 387 13.64 11.40 -4.73
CA ARG A 387 12.51 11.46 -3.83
C ARG A 387 11.18 11.20 -4.55
N ALA A 388 10.98 11.79 -5.72
CA ALA A 388 9.76 11.58 -6.51
C ALA A 388 9.59 10.11 -6.98
N PRO A 389 10.61 9.43 -7.55
CA PRO A 389 10.58 8.00 -7.80
C PRO A 389 10.26 7.15 -6.56
N ALA A 390 10.95 7.40 -5.43
CA ALA A 390 10.76 6.64 -4.20
C ALA A 390 9.31 6.76 -3.67
N LEU A 391 8.77 7.98 -3.65
CA LEU A 391 7.38 8.24 -3.27
C LEU A 391 6.37 7.59 -4.24
N SER A 392 6.69 7.55 -5.54
CA SER A 392 5.85 6.90 -6.54
C SER A 392 5.87 5.37 -6.40
N ILE A 393 7.00 4.77 -6.03
CA ILE A 393 7.10 3.35 -5.69
C ILE A 393 6.25 3.06 -4.45
N LEU A 394 6.34 3.89 -3.39
CA LEU A 394 5.49 3.76 -2.21
C LEU A 394 4.00 3.83 -2.57
N ALA A 395 3.63 4.76 -3.45
CA ALA A 395 2.27 4.88 -3.96
C ALA A 395 1.83 3.61 -4.70
N TRP A 396 2.67 3.08 -5.58
CA TRP A 396 2.40 1.84 -6.31
C TRP A 396 2.24 0.65 -5.36
N VAL A 397 3.07 0.53 -4.33
CA VAL A 397 2.94 -0.50 -3.29
C VAL A 397 1.58 -0.39 -2.56
N GLN A 398 1.15 0.83 -2.21
CA GLN A 398 -0.16 1.00 -1.58
C GLN A 398 -1.30 0.67 -2.54
N TRP A 399 -1.19 1.05 -3.80
CA TRP A 399 -2.16 0.65 -4.84
C TRP A 399 -2.19 -0.86 -5.03
N ALA A 400 -1.03 -1.52 -5.08
CA ALA A 400 -0.93 -2.97 -5.17
C ALA A 400 -1.68 -3.69 -4.03
N ARG A 401 -1.67 -3.12 -2.83
CA ARG A 401 -2.41 -3.62 -1.66
C ARG A 401 -3.89 -3.20 -1.64
N GLY A 402 -4.40 -2.52 -2.67
CA GLY A 402 -5.77 -2.01 -2.69
C GLY A 402 -6.01 -0.77 -1.80
N ARG A 403 -4.97 -0.11 -1.33
CA ARG A 403 -5.04 1.05 -0.42
C ARG A 403 -5.00 2.38 -1.19
N GLY A 404 -6.05 2.64 -1.97
CA GLY A 404 -6.12 3.79 -2.88
C GLY A 404 -5.88 5.15 -2.21
N GLY A 405 -6.42 5.39 -1.02
CA GLY A 405 -6.23 6.65 -0.29
C GLY A 405 -4.77 6.91 0.09
N ARG A 406 -4.07 5.89 0.59
CA ARG A 406 -2.64 5.98 0.88
C ARG A 406 -1.81 6.15 -0.40
N CYS A 407 -2.21 5.49 -1.47
CA CYS A 407 -1.60 5.68 -2.79
C CYS A 407 -1.67 7.15 -3.20
N VAL A 408 -2.86 7.78 -3.18
CA VAL A 408 -3.06 9.18 -3.52
C VAL A 408 -2.18 10.10 -2.66
N ALA A 409 -2.13 9.87 -1.35
CA ALA A 409 -1.33 10.70 -0.45
C ALA A 409 0.18 10.64 -0.74
N PHE A 410 0.72 9.48 -1.13
CA PHE A 410 2.11 9.39 -1.59
C PHE A 410 2.31 10.02 -2.96
N LEU A 411 1.33 9.93 -3.89
CA LEU A 411 1.40 10.59 -5.19
C LEU A 411 1.39 12.11 -5.07
N GLU A 412 0.57 12.67 -4.19
CA GLU A 412 0.56 14.10 -3.90
C GLU A 412 1.91 14.58 -3.36
N ARG A 413 2.54 13.79 -2.48
CA ARG A 413 3.91 14.08 -1.99
C ARG A 413 4.95 13.97 -3.11
N ALA A 414 4.82 12.99 -4.02
CA ALA A 414 5.70 12.85 -5.18
C ALA A 414 5.59 14.04 -6.13
N LEU A 415 4.36 14.48 -6.45
CA LEU A 415 4.10 15.65 -7.29
C LEU A 415 4.44 16.97 -6.60
N SER A 416 4.49 17.01 -5.28
CA SER A 416 5.02 18.16 -4.54
C SER A 416 6.54 18.25 -4.63
N ALA A 417 7.24 17.10 -4.75
CA ALA A 417 8.69 17.04 -4.94
C ALA A 417 9.09 17.32 -6.40
N ASP A 418 8.33 16.77 -7.36
CA ASP A 418 8.49 16.96 -8.79
C ASP A 418 7.12 16.97 -9.47
N PRO A 419 6.57 18.17 -9.82
CA PRO A 419 5.25 18.29 -10.43
C PRO A 419 5.12 17.59 -11.79
N ASP A 420 6.23 17.41 -12.51
CA ASP A 420 6.27 16.83 -13.86
C ASP A 420 6.59 15.32 -13.83
N TYR A 421 6.70 14.71 -12.65
CA TYR A 421 7.04 13.31 -12.52
C TYR A 421 5.99 12.39 -13.14
N ARG A 422 6.32 11.86 -14.30
CA ARG A 422 5.36 11.16 -15.18
C ARG A 422 4.67 9.95 -14.53
N LEU A 423 5.40 9.13 -13.78
CA LEU A 423 4.80 7.95 -13.12
C LEU A 423 3.74 8.36 -12.11
N ALA A 424 4.02 9.40 -11.31
CA ALA A 424 3.04 9.89 -10.32
C ALA A 424 1.77 10.41 -10.99
N GLN A 425 1.89 11.15 -12.10
CA GLN A 425 0.74 11.64 -12.86
C GLN A 425 -0.09 10.48 -13.44
N LEU A 426 0.56 9.45 -14.00
CA LEU A 426 -0.11 8.28 -14.58
C LEU A 426 -0.83 7.46 -13.51
N LEU A 427 -0.16 7.15 -12.40
CA LEU A 427 -0.76 6.40 -11.29
C LEU A 427 -1.92 7.17 -10.66
N LEU A 428 -1.79 8.49 -10.49
CA LEU A 428 -2.88 9.31 -9.96
C LEU A 428 -4.11 9.25 -10.88
N GLY A 429 -3.90 9.34 -12.20
CA GLY A 429 -4.97 9.17 -13.18
C GLY A 429 -5.64 7.81 -13.11
N LEU A 430 -4.86 6.73 -12.94
CA LEU A 430 -5.35 5.36 -12.80
C LEU A 430 -6.23 5.21 -11.54
N VAL A 431 -5.73 5.64 -10.40
CA VAL A 431 -6.45 5.54 -9.11
C VAL A 431 -7.71 6.41 -9.10
N GLN A 432 -7.68 7.60 -9.70
CA GLN A 432 -8.86 8.47 -9.82
C GLN A 432 -9.96 7.91 -10.73
N GLN A 433 -9.62 6.97 -11.61
CA GLN A 433 -10.60 6.21 -12.40
C GLN A 433 -11.20 5.04 -11.63
N GLY A 434 -10.74 4.77 -10.42
CA GLY A 434 -11.17 3.66 -9.59
C GLY A 434 -10.56 2.32 -10.00
N GLU A 435 -9.49 2.31 -10.81
CA GLU A 435 -8.86 1.08 -11.25
C GLU A 435 -8.07 0.42 -10.13
N LEU A 436 -8.42 -0.83 -9.85
CA LEU A 436 -7.75 -1.70 -8.88
C LEU A 436 -6.89 -2.73 -9.60
N PRO A 437 -5.78 -3.17 -8.99
CA PRO A 437 -4.99 -4.26 -9.55
C PRO A 437 -5.81 -5.56 -9.61
N GLY A 438 -5.58 -6.37 -10.65
CA GLY A 438 -6.32 -7.60 -10.88
C GLY A 438 -6.26 -8.59 -9.72
N TRP A 439 -5.09 -8.73 -9.08
CA TRP A 439 -4.91 -9.59 -7.91
C TRP A 439 -5.68 -9.12 -6.67
N SER A 440 -6.06 -7.85 -6.56
CA SER A 440 -6.86 -7.35 -5.44
C SER A 440 -8.36 -7.60 -5.60
N ARG A 441 -8.79 -8.13 -6.74
CA ARG A 441 -10.21 -8.42 -7.03
C ARG A 441 -10.69 -9.72 -6.41
N SER A 442 -9.80 -10.62 -6.05
CA SER A 442 -10.12 -11.90 -5.40
C SER A 442 -9.49 -11.99 -4.02
N GLY A 443 -10.24 -12.42 -3.02
CA GLY A 443 -9.75 -12.64 -1.66
C GLY A 443 -8.57 -13.64 -1.59
N ALA A 444 -8.45 -14.54 -2.57
CA ALA A 444 -7.35 -15.51 -2.61
C ALA A 444 -6.01 -14.91 -3.05
N THR A 445 -6.02 -13.79 -3.76
CA THR A 445 -4.82 -13.14 -4.32
C THR A 445 -4.58 -11.74 -3.79
N ALA A 446 -5.60 -11.14 -3.15
CA ALA A 446 -5.49 -9.85 -2.49
C ALA A 446 -4.49 -9.90 -1.33
N TRP A 447 -3.95 -8.75 -0.99
CA TRP A 447 -3.09 -8.62 0.17
C TRP A 447 -3.85 -8.84 1.48
N HIS A 448 -3.28 -9.66 2.37
CA HIS A 448 -3.76 -9.83 3.72
C HIS A 448 -2.67 -9.45 4.74
N ARG A 449 -3.09 -9.01 5.90
CA ARG A 449 -2.15 -8.73 6.98
C ARG A 449 -1.48 -10.04 7.42
N GLY A 450 -0.16 -10.07 7.39
CA GLY A 450 0.62 -11.28 7.68
C GLY A 450 1.33 -11.87 6.46
N ASP A 451 0.88 -11.58 5.25
CA ASP A 451 1.52 -12.04 3.99
C ASP A 451 2.96 -11.53 3.82
N GLU A 452 3.34 -10.52 4.61
CA GLU A 452 4.66 -9.89 4.58
C GLU A 452 5.73 -10.70 5.34
N ALA A 453 5.31 -11.67 6.14
CA ALA A 453 6.19 -12.48 7.00
C ALA A 453 6.56 -13.83 6.36
N ALA A 454 6.03 -14.15 5.20
CA ALA A 454 6.25 -15.41 4.50
C ALA A 454 7.52 -15.41 3.63
#